data_8f99def6df3e875f0761762daf14badf
#
_entry.id   8f99def6df3e875f0761762daf14badf
#
_cell.length_a   1.000
_cell.length_b   1.000
_cell.length_c   1.000
_cell.angle_alpha   90.00
_cell.angle_beta   90.00
_cell.angle_gamma   90.00
#
_symmetry.space_group_name_H-M   'P 1'
#
loop_
_entity.id
_entity.type
_entity.pdbx_description
1 polymer ?
#
loop_
_entity_poly.entity_id
_entity_poly.type
_entity_poly.pdbx_seq_one_letter_code
_entity_poly.pdbx_strand_id
1 'polypeptide(L)'
;MSAATMLRERRRTKTAAKTGRNRVRQATRGVDPRIAERRRAVDRRHSRKRVLLSIAVGTVVGLGALAWPLLHSGLLSASAVQVTGNVHTSTALILSTSGLDQDPPMIDVNAGQIEARLDALPWVERATVSLHWPDGVTVALSERTAVASVQGPSGWAELDSSGRVLEDSPGQPAGLVPLVSVAKPGPPGTALAGARACLVVAAALPVAFKSMVTAVSPSPGGGVDLALSDGVGVVLGTPTQLPSKFEDIASLLAGASLAPGSVIDVTVPPSPEVAPPKPGTGSSSSG
;
A
#
# COMPACT_ATOMS: atom_id res chain seq x y z
N MET A 1 -73.97 0.48 -5.93
CA MET A 1 -74.94 1.41 -6.52
C MET A 1 -74.37 1.73 -7.88
N SER A 2 -74.85 1.08 -8.79
CA SER A 2 -76.02 1.38 -9.69
C SER A 2 -75.47 2.17 -10.83
N ALA A 3 -75.42 1.63 -11.86
CA ALA A 3 -76.37 1.30 -12.89
C ALA A 3 -75.94 2.08 -14.13
N ALA A 4 -75.61 1.38 -15.14
CA ALA A 4 -76.57 0.89 -16.08
C ALA A 4 -77.04 2.01 -17.04
N THR A 5 -76.87 1.67 -18.26
CA THR A 5 -77.93 1.63 -19.23
C THR A 5 -77.91 2.86 -20.09
N MET A 6 -77.90 2.83 -21.34
CA MET A 6 -78.62 2.13 -22.40
C MET A 6 -78.01 2.61 -23.72
N LEU A 7 -77.62 1.78 -24.58
CA LEU A 7 -78.50 1.09 -25.57
C LEU A 7 -79.41 2.00 -26.38
N ARG A 8 -79.27 1.77 -27.62
CA ARG A 8 -80.24 1.95 -28.70
C ARG A 8 -80.02 3.16 -29.57
N GLU A 9 -80.07 3.02 -30.71
CA GLU A 9 -80.60 2.15 -31.74
C GLU A 9 -80.74 2.99 -33.00
N ARG A 10 -80.53 2.33 -34.02
CA ARG A 10 -81.31 2.20 -35.24
C ARG A 10 -80.96 3.21 -36.33
N ARG A 11 -80.55 2.57 -37.27
CA ARG A 11 -81.25 2.07 -38.47
C ARG A 11 -81.45 3.09 -39.56
N ARG A 12 -80.95 2.63 -40.67
CA ARG A 12 -81.56 2.67 -41.99
C ARG A 12 -81.75 4.06 -42.62
N THR A 13 -81.14 4.25 -43.75
CA THR A 13 -81.88 3.98 -44.97
C THR A 13 -80.92 3.82 -46.15
N LYS A 14 -81.22 2.81 -46.88
CA LYS A 14 -80.78 2.58 -48.25
C LYS A 14 -81.26 3.74 -49.11
N THR A 15 -80.40 4.22 -50.01
CA THR A 15 -80.93 4.49 -51.37
C THR A 15 -79.78 4.41 -52.36
N ALA A 16 -79.98 3.56 -53.27
CA ALA A 16 -79.10 3.36 -54.43
C ALA A 16 -79.35 4.47 -55.47
N ALA A 17 -78.31 4.85 -56.13
CA ALA A 17 -78.31 5.27 -57.54
C ALA A 17 -76.81 5.43 -57.89
N LYS A 18 -76.27 4.53 -58.59
CA LYS A 18 -76.15 4.30 -60.01
C LYS A 18 -75.44 5.47 -60.73
N THR A 19 -74.34 5.09 -61.33
CA THR A 19 -73.79 5.65 -62.56
C THR A 19 -72.47 6.46 -62.36
N GLY A 20 -71.44 5.92 -62.92
CA GLY A 20 -70.25 6.65 -63.18
C GLY A 20 -69.06 5.70 -63.33
N ARG A 21 -69.00 4.89 -64.43
CA ARG A 21 -67.81 4.25 -64.92
C ARG A 21 -66.77 5.33 -65.16
N ASN A 22 -65.79 5.44 -64.32
CA ASN A 22 -64.45 5.91 -64.68
C ASN A 22 -63.43 4.89 -64.18
N ARG A 23 -63.14 3.96 -65.05
CA ARG A 23 -61.95 3.16 -64.97
C ARG A 23 -60.76 4.07 -65.20
N VAL A 24 -60.27 4.67 -64.13
CA VAL A 24 -58.88 5.14 -64.13
C VAL A 24 -58.04 3.89 -64.08
N ARG A 25 -57.56 3.49 -65.25
CA ARG A 25 -56.44 2.56 -65.35
C ARG A 25 -55.32 3.21 -64.56
N GLN A 26 -55.08 2.78 -63.30
CA GLN A 26 -53.83 2.94 -62.66
C GLN A 26 -52.84 2.09 -63.48
N ALA A 27 -52.13 2.79 -64.31
CA ALA A 27 -50.94 2.27 -64.95
C ALA A 27 -50.00 1.88 -63.78
N THR A 28 -49.94 0.59 -63.49
CA THR A 28 -48.82 0.00 -62.74
C THR A 28 -47.59 0.37 -63.56
N ARG A 29 -46.91 1.45 -63.13
CA ARG A 29 -45.57 1.70 -63.56
C ARG A 29 -44.77 0.48 -63.13
N GLY A 30 -44.63 -0.45 -64.07
CA GLY A 30 -43.68 -1.57 -63.96
C GLY A 30 -42.33 -0.95 -63.63
N VAL A 31 -41.83 -1.22 -62.47
CA VAL A 31 -40.47 -0.88 -62.12
C VAL A 31 -39.60 -1.55 -63.19
N ASP A 32 -38.83 -0.74 -63.92
CA ASP A 32 -37.98 -1.18 -65.02
C ASP A 32 -37.16 -2.38 -64.50
N PRO A 33 -37.24 -3.55 -65.15
CA PRO A 33 -36.59 -4.78 -64.69
C PRO A 33 -35.09 -4.57 -64.43
N ARG A 34 -34.46 -3.66 -65.18
CA ARG A 34 -33.05 -3.29 -65.00
C ARG A 34 -32.79 -2.57 -63.65
N ILE A 35 -33.76 -1.79 -63.14
CA ILE A 35 -33.67 -1.12 -61.83
C ILE A 35 -33.91 -2.12 -60.71
N ALA A 36 -34.81 -3.09 -60.90
CA ALA A 36 -35.07 -4.16 -59.93
C ALA A 36 -33.87 -5.09 -59.79
N GLU A 37 -33.14 -5.40 -60.86
CA GLU A 37 -31.93 -6.20 -60.84
C GLU A 37 -30.76 -5.48 -60.14
N ARG A 38 -30.59 -4.18 -60.40
CA ARG A 38 -29.57 -3.38 -59.71
C ARG A 38 -29.86 -3.28 -58.20
N ARG A 39 -31.08 -3.08 -57.76
CA ARG A 39 -31.48 -3.07 -56.36
C ARG A 39 -31.22 -4.43 -55.72
N ARG A 40 -31.59 -5.54 -56.37
CA ARG A 40 -31.30 -6.91 -55.86
C ARG A 40 -29.81 -7.21 -55.74
N ALA A 41 -28.96 -6.67 -56.65
CA ALA A 41 -27.51 -6.84 -56.58
C ALA A 41 -26.89 -6.03 -55.45
N VAL A 42 -27.38 -4.81 -55.17
CA VAL A 42 -26.93 -3.99 -54.05
C VAL A 42 -27.41 -4.57 -52.74
N ASP A 43 -28.67 -4.99 -52.62
CA ASP A 43 -29.21 -5.63 -51.42
C ASP A 43 -28.46 -6.96 -51.09
N ARG A 44 -28.08 -7.76 -52.08
CA ARG A 44 -27.27 -8.97 -51.89
C ARG A 44 -25.85 -8.66 -51.38
N ARG A 45 -25.24 -7.55 -51.77
CA ARG A 45 -23.94 -7.13 -51.23
C ARG A 45 -24.02 -6.64 -49.81
N HIS A 46 -25.08 -5.91 -49.44
CA HIS A 46 -25.33 -5.43 -48.07
C HIS A 46 -25.73 -6.57 -47.15
N SER A 47 -26.56 -7.52 -47.62
CA SER A 47 -26.95 -8.69 -46.82
C SER A 47 -25.74 -9.60 -46.56
N ARG A 48 -24.88 -9.85 -47.58
CA ARG A 48 -23.66 -10.63 -47.37
C ARG A 48 -22.70 -9.98 -46.35
N LYS A 49 -22.52 -8.67 -46.41
CA LYS A 49 -21.70 -7.95 -45.39
C LYS A 49 -22.30 -8.04 -44.01
N ARG A 50 -23.63 -7.90 -43.87
CA ARG A 50 -24.33 -8.07 -42.59
C ARG A 50 -24.23 -9.50 -42.05
N VAL A 51 -24.37 -10.51 -42.93
CA VAL A 51 -24.20 -11.92 -42.56
C VAL A 51 -22.76 -12.22 -42.15
N LEU A 52 -21.77 -11.73 -42.90
CA LEU A 52 -20.36 -11.88 -42.51
C LEU A 52 -20.04 -11.18 -41.21
N LEU A 53 -20.58 -9.99 -41.00
CA LEU A 53 -20.42 -9.26 -39.73
C LEU A 53 -21.09 -10.01 -38.57
N SER A 54 -22.31 -10.53 -38.76
CA SER A 54 -22.98 -11.30 -37.70
C SER A 54 -22.27 -12.62 -37.39
N ILE A 55 -21.72 -13.28 -38.41
CA ILE A 55 -20.87 -14.47 -38.19
C ILE A 55 -19.60 -14.08 -37.41
N ALA A 56 -18.92 -13.02 -37.82
CA ALA A 56 -17.72 -12.54 -37.12
C ALA A 56 -18.01 -12.17 -35.66
N VAL A 57 -19.08 -11.41 -35.40
CA VAL A 57 -19.52 -11.09 -34.05
C VAL A 57 -19.93 -12.35 -33.28
N GLY A 58 -20.69 -13.25 -33.88
CA GLY A 58 -21.07 -14.53 -33.27
C GLY A 58 -19.86 -15.39 -32.92
N THR A 59 -18.85 -15.43 -33.78
CA THR A 59 -17.60 -16.16 -33.52
C THR A 59 -16.82 -15.55 -32.38
N VAL A 60 -16.68 -14.21 -32.32
CA VAL A 60 -16.00 -13.50 -31.21
C VAL A 60 -16.73 -13.73 -29.89
N VAL A 61 -18.07 -13.60 -29.88
CA VAL A 61 -18.89 -13.87 -28.70
C VAL A 61 -18.79 -15.33 -28.28
N GLY A 62 -18.85 -16.26 -29.21
CA GLY A 62 -18.72 -17.69 -28.94
C GLY A 62 -17.36 -18.08 -28.37
N LEU A 63 -16.27 -17.54 -28.96
CA LEU A 63 -14.92 -17.72 -28.45
C LEU A 63 -14.76 -17.11 -27.03
N GLY A 64 -15.31 -15.90 -26.80
CA GLY A 64 -15.31 -15.26 -25.49
C GLY A 64 -16.06 -16.07 -24.45
N ALA A 65 -17.24 -16.60 -24.80
CA ALA A 65 -18.04 -17.44 -23.92
C ALA A 65 -17.37 -18.78 -23.58
N LEU A 66 -16.53 -19.32 -24.45
CA LEU A 66 -15.75 -20.51 -24.21
C LEU A 66 -14.46 -20.22 -23.44
N ALA A 67 -13.83 -19.09 -23.70
CA ALA A 67 -12.58 -18.67 -23.03
C ALA A 67 -12.83 -18.27 -21.56
N TRP A 68 -13.97 -17.64 -21.27
CA TRP A 68 -14.30 -17.16 -19.92
C TRP A 68 -14.23 -18.26 -18.83
N PRO A 69 -14.92 -19.41 -18.94
CA PRO A 69 -14.83 -20.47 -17.94
C PRO A 69 -13.44 -21.11 -17.89
N LEU A 70 -12.69 -21.11 -19.00
CA LEU A 70 -11.33 -21.63 -19.03
C LEU A 70 -10.37 -20.72 -18.25
N LEU A 71 -10.48 -19.41 -18.43
CA LEU A 71 -9.65 -18.41 -17.73
C LEU A 71 -9.94 -18.35 -16.22
N HIS A 72 -11.15 -18.73 -15.80
CA HIS A 72 -11.56 -18.81 -14.38
C HIS A 72 -11.59 -20.26 -13.86
N SER A 73 -10.96 -21.19 -14.57
CA SER A 73 -10.81 -22.56 -14.10
C SER A 73 -9.64 -22.68 -13.11
N GLY A 74 -9.68 -23.67 -12.22
CA GLY A 74 -8.58 -23.95 -11.30
C GLY A 74 -7.24 -24.30 -11.98
N LEU A 75 -7.23 -24.52 -13.30
CA LEU A 75 -6.00 -24.72 -14.07
C LEU A 75 -5.19 -23.43 -14.29
N LEU A 76 -5.83 -22.27 -14.14
CA LEU A 76 -5.24 -20.95 -14.32
C LEU A 76 -5.43 -20.10 -13.05
N SER A 77 -5.40 -20.74 -11.87
CA SER A 77 -5.43 -20.06 -10.58
C SER A 77 -4.01 -19.88 -10.02
N ALA A 78 -3.83 -18.85 -9.17
CA ALA A 78 -2.58 -18.56 -8.50
C ALA A 78 -2.30 -19.58 -7.37
N SER A 79 -2.01 -20.85 -7.73
CA SER A 79 -1.81 -21.96 -6.80
C SER A 79 -0.35 -22.16 -6.38
N ALA A 80 0.61 -21.74 -7.21
CA ALA A 80 2.03 -21.82 -6.93
C ALA A 80 2.57 -20.47 -6.44
N VAL A 81 2.27 -20.12 -5.17
CA VAL A 81 2.73 -18.87 -4.56
C VAL A 81 4.06 -19.08 -3.83
N GLN A 82 5.08 -18.32 -4.23
CA GLN A 82 6.37 -18.29 -3.56
C GLN A 82 6.55 -16.93 -2.87
N VAL A 83 6.82 -16.94 -1.55
CA VAL A 83 7.14 -15.76 -0.75
C VAL A 83 8.60 -15.79 -0.35
N THR A 84 9.30 -14.66 -0.53
CA THR A 84 10.73 -14.52 -0.19
C THR A 84 10.97 -13.20 0.51
N GLY A 85 12.03 -13.14 1.34
CA GLY A 85 12.48 -11.92 2.03
C GLY A 85 11.69 -11.57 3.29
N ASN A 86 10.75 -12.42 3.72
CA ASN A 86 10.02 -12.24 4.96
C ASN A 86 10.76 -12.87 6.14
N VAL A 87 10.99 -12.08 7.20
CA VAL A 87 11.64 -12.49 8.45
C VAL A 87 10.69 -12.29 9.63
N HIS A 88 10.12 -11.09 9.75
CA HIS A 88 9.18 -10.72 10.83
C HIS A 88 7.74 -10.93 10.40
N THR A 89 7.43 -10.73 9.13
CA THR A 89 6.07 -10.89 8.61
C THR A 89 5.79 -12.35 8.26
N SER A 90 4.80 -12.97 8.89
CA SER A 90 4.47 -14.37 8.61
C SER A 90 3.93 -14.56 7.19
N THR A 91 4.29 -15.68 6.56
CA THR A 91 3.77 -16.03 5.23
C THR A 91 2.25 -16.07 5.18
N ALA A 92 1.60 -16.54 6.25
CA ALA A 92 0.14 -16.58 6.34
C ALA A 92 -0.48 -15.17 6.28
N LEU A 93 0.12 -14.20 6.97
CA LEU A 93 -0.33 -12.80 6.92
C LEU A 93 -0.13 -12.19 5.54
N ILE A 94 0.98 -12.51 4.87
CA ILE A 94 1.25 -12.05 3.51
C ILE A 94 0.21 -12.60 2.54
N LEU A 95 -0.07 -13.90 2.59
CA LEU A 95 -1.05 -14.55 1.72
C LEU A 95 -2.47 -14.01 1.95
N SER A 96 -2.89 -13.87 3.20
CA SER A 96 -4.23 -13.34 3.52
C SER A 96 -4.37 -11.85 3.14
N THR A 97 -3.33 -11.02 3.36
CA THR A 97 -3.34 -9.60 2.99
C THR A 97 -3.34 -9.42 1.47
N SER A 98 -2.60 -10.25 0.75
CA SER A 98 -2.56 -10.25 -0.72
C SER A 98 -3.84 -10.80 -1.34
N GLY A 99 -4.59 -11.67 -0.64
CA GLY A 99 -5.73 -12.42 -1.16
C GLY A 99 -5.32 -13.60 -2.03
N LEU A 100 -4.07 -14.04 -1.95
CA LEU A 100 -3.54 -15.21 -2.67
C LEU A 100 -3.82 -16.52 -1.93
N ASP A 101 -4.29 -16.48 -0.69
CA ASP A 101 -4.72 -17.64 0.11
C ASP A 101 -5.97 -18.33 -0.43
N GLN A 102 -6.69 -17.72 -1.38
CA GLN A 102 -7.93 -18.20 -1.99
C GLN A 102 -7.74 -18.74 -3.40
N ASP A 103 -6.49 -18.90 -3.85
CA ASP A 103 -6.12 -19.34 -5.21
C ASP A 103 -6.91 -18.61 -6.32
N PRO A 104 -6.89 -17.26 -6.35
CA PRO A 104 -7.66 -16.49 -7.31
C PRO A 104 -7.24 -16.81 -8.75
N PRO A 105 -8.14 -16.68 -9.74
CA PRO A 105 -7.76 -16.82 -11.14
C PRO A 105 -6.63 -15.84 -11.51
N MET A 106 -5.61 -16.31 -12.21
CA MET A 106 -4.44 -15.49 -12.57
C MET A 106 -4.80 -14.21 -13.35
N ILE A 107 -5.91 -14.24 -14.10
CA ILE A 107 -6.39 -13.08 -14.86
C ILE A 107 -6.89 -11.95 -13.94
N ASP A 108 -7.34 -12.28 -12.73
CA ASP A 108 -7.85 -11.34 -11.74
C ASP A 108 -6.77 -10.86 -10.77
N VAL A 109 -5.57 -11.47 -10.82
CA VAL A 109 -4.44 -11.09 -9.96
C VAL A 109 -3.84 -9.78 -10.45
N ASN A 110 -3.98 -8.73 -9.66
CA ASN A 110 -3.39 -7.42 -9.93
C ASN A 110 -2.16 -7.21 -9.04
N ALA A 111 -0.97 -7.35 -9.60
CA ALA A 111 0.30 -7.22 -8.90
C ALA A 111 0.41 -5.89 -8.15
N GLY A 112 0.12 -4.75 -8.80
CA GLY A 112 0.23 -3.43 -8.16
C GLY A 112 -0.74 -3.22 -7.00
N GLN A 113 -1.93 -3.81 -7.04
CA GLN A 113 -2.86 -3.76 -5.90
C GLN A 113 -2.36 -4.62 -4.73
N ILE A 114 -1.75 -5.75 -5.02
CA ILE A 114 -1.16 -6.63 -4.00
C ILE A 114 0.03 -5.92 -3.36
N GLU A 115 0.94 -5.37 -4.15
CA GLU A 115 2.09 -4.58 -3.68
C GLU A 115 1.63 -3.46 -2.75
N ALA A 116 0.64 -2.66 -3.15
CA ALA A 116 0.12 -1.56 -2.33
C ALA A 116 -0.49 -2.03 -0.99
N ARG A 117 -1.13 -3.22 -0.96
CA ARG A 117 -1.66 -3.79 0.29
C ARG A 117 -0.54 -4.29 1.20
N LEU A 118 0.48 -4.92 0.64
CA LEU A 118 1.62 -5.42 1.38
C LEU A 118 2.51 -4.27 1.89
N ASP A 119 2.74 -3.22 1.12
CA ASP A 119 3.48 -2.00 1.53
C ASP A 119 2.80 -1.25 2.70
N ALA A 120 1.50 -1.48 2.91
CA ALA A 120 0.78 -0.93 4.07
C ALA A 120 1.14 -1.62 5.39
N LEU A 121 1.67 -2.86 5.34
CA LEU A 121 2.08 -3.58 6.55
C LEU A 121 3.25 -2.84 7.24
N PRO A 122 3.27 -2.80 8.59
CA PRO A 122 4.27 -2.04 9.34
C PRO A 122 5.71 -2.43 9.02
N TRP A 123 5.99 -3.72 8.97
CA TRP A 123 7.34 -4.27 8.73
C TRP A 123 7.78 -4.22 7.27
N VAL A 124 6.86 -4.04 6.32
CA VAL A 124 7.21 -4.05 4.90
C VAL A 124 7.71 -2.68 4.47
N GLU A 125 8.92 -2.65 3.93
CA GLU A 125 9.48 -1.47 3.28
C GLU A 125 9.04 -1.40 1.82
N ARG A 126 9.09 -2.56 1.14
CA ARG A 126 8.70 -2.70 -0.26
C ARG A 126 8.28 -4.14 -0.56
N ALA A 127 7.20 -4.29 -1.28
CA ALA A 127 6.80 -5.54 -1.89
C ALA A 127 6.95 -5.46 -3.41
N THR A 128 7.32 -6.57 -4.03
CA THR A 128 7.36 -6.73 -5.49
C THR A 128 6.68 -8.03 -5.85
N VAL A 129 5.71 -7.98 -6.73
CA VAL A 129 4.91 -9.13 -7.16
C VAL A 129 5.16 -9.43 -8.62
N SER A 130 5.58 -10.64 -8.92
CA SER A 130 5.83 -11.13 -10.27
C SER A 130 4.89 -12.28 -10.61
N LEU A 131 4.22 -12.18 -11.75
CA LEU A 131 3.28 -13.19 -12.23
C LEU A 131 3.97 -14.09 -13.24
N HIS A 132 3.88 -15.40 -13.04
CA HIS A 132 4.45 -16.44 -13.89
C HIS A 132 3.33 -17.36 -14.38
N TRP A 133 2.80 -17.06 -15.55
CA TRP A 133 1.75 -17.89 -16.15
C TRP A 133 2.22 -19.33 -16.36
N PRO A 134 1.36 -20.35 -16.14
CA PRO A 134 -0.11 -20.21 -15.98
C PRO A 134 -0.62 -20.03 -14.54
N ASP A 135 0.16 -20.35 -13.48
CA ASP A 135 -0.31 -20.52 -12.09
C ASP A 135 0.66 -19.96 -11.03
N GLY A 136 1.80 -19.43 -11.43
CA GLY A 136 2.87 -18.99 -10.51
C GLY A 136 2.76 -17.52 -10.12
N VAL A 137 2.92 -17.22 -8.81
CA VAL A 137 3.07 -15.87 -8.27
C VAL A 137 4.27 -15.84 -7.33
N THR A 138 5.20 -14.93 -7.58
CA THR A 138 6.33 -14.70 -6.67
C THR A 138 6.13 -13.36 -5.98
N VAL A 139 6.13 -13.37 -4.64
CA VAL A 139 6.09 -12.19 -3.77
C VAL A 139 7.45 -12.04 -3.11
N ALA A 140 8.21 -11.03 -3.53
CA ALA A 140 9.49 -10.68 -2.93
C ALA A 140 9.31 -9.46 -2.00
N LEU A 141 9.70 -9.60 -0.74
CA LEU A 141 9.59 -8.56 0.27
C LEU A 141 10.97 -8.03 0.66
N SER A 142 11.06 -6.74 0.87
CA SER A 142 12.12 -6.09 1.63
C SER A 142 11.50 -5.60 2.93
N GLU A 143 11.96 -6.14 4.06
CA GLU A 143 11.47 -5.70 5.37
C GLU A 143 12.30 -4.55 5.91
N ARG A 144 11.66 -3.72 6.74
CA ARG A 144 12.28 -2.62 7.46
C ARG A 144 13.18 -3.15 8.55
N THR A 145 14.18 -2.37 8.92
CA THR A 145 15.06 -2.68 10.04
C THR A 145 14.74 -1.78 11.21
N ALA A 146 14.44 -2.36 12.37
CA ALA A 146 14.30 -1.62 13.62
C ALA A 146 15.66 -1.04 14.07
N VAL A 147 15.69 0.24 14.42
CA VAL A 147 16.91 0.94 14.85
C VAL A 147 16.83 1.48 16.27
N ALA A 148 15.62 1.74 16.76
CA ALA A 148 15.38 2.30 18.08
C ALA A 148 14.06 1.78 18.68
N SER A 149 13.92 1.96 19.99
CA SER A 149 12.67 1.69 20.70
C SER A 149 12.21 2.93 21.46
N VAL A 150 10.92 3.05 21.69
CA VAL A 150 10.35 4.13 22.48
C VAL A 150 9.28 3.59 23.42
N GLN A 151 9.25 4.10 24.67
CA GLN A 151 8.24 3.69 25.62
C GLN A 151 6.87 4.27 25.25
N GLY A 152 5.92 3.37 25.00
CA GLY A 152 4.52 3.68 24.72
C GLY A 152 3.60 3.50 25.93
N PRO A 153 2.28 3.70 25.75
CA PRO A 153 1.31 3.55 26.81
C PRO A 153 1.16 2.12 27.34
N SER A 154 1.38 1.12 26.48
CA SER A 154 1.16 -0.31 26.78
C SER A 154 2.44 -1.16 26.74
N GLY A 155 3.60 -0.55 26.59
CA GLY A 155 4.87 -1.24 26.45
C GLY A 155 5.87 -0.42 25.66
N TRP A 156 6.60 -1.08 24.80
CA TRP A 156 7.63 -0.47 23.94
C TRP A 156 7.23 -0.61 22.47
N ALA A 157 7.46 0.43 21.70
CA ALA A 157 7.29 0.44 20.27
C ALA A 157 8.64 0.39 19.58
N GLU A 158 8.79 -0.45 18.56
CA GLU A 158 9.96 -0.53 17.73
C GLU A 158 9.84 0.44 16.55
N LEU A 159 10.93 1.12 16.23
CA LEU A 159 10.98 2.16 15.21
C LEU A 159 12.04 1.87 14.17
N ASP A 160 11.70 2.11 12.90
CA ASP A 160 12.69 2.16 11.83
C ASP A 160 13.39 3.52 11.76
N SER A 161 14.36 3.65 10.87
CA SER A 161 15.12 4.90 10.64
C SER A 161 14.28 6.07 10.15
N SER A 162 13.08 5.83 9.61
CA SER A 162 12.12 6.87 9.18
C SER A 162 11.22 7.35 10.33
N GLY A 163 11.18 6.61 11.44
CA GLY A 163 10.29 6.84 12.57
C GLY A 163 8.96 6.10 12.47
N ARG A 164 8.83 5.16 11.53
CA ARG A 164 7.63 4.32 11.45
C ARG A 164 7.63 3.32 12.59
N VAL A 165 6.51 3.20 13.28
CA VAL A 165 6.27 2.18 14.31
C VAL A 165 6.08 0.84 13.61
N LEU A 166 6.91 -0.13 13.94
CA LEU A 166 6.90 -1.46 13.33
C LEU A 166 6.03 -2.43 14.12
N GLU A 167 6.26 -2.48 15.44
CA GLU A 167 5.59 -3.41 16.35
C GLU A 167 5.55 -2.85 17.77
N ASP A 168 4.58 -3.32 18.55
CA ASP A 168 4.52 -3.07 19.99
C ASP A 168 5.00 -4.30 20.75
N SER A 169 5.91 -4.10 21.71
CA SER A 169 6.47 -5.15 22.57
C SER A 169 6.15 -4.87 24.04
N PRO A 170 5.84 -5.88 24.86
CA PRO A 170 5.55 -5.69 26.27
C PRO A 170 6.77 -5.26 27.09
N GLY A 171 7.98 -5.56 26.60
CA GLY A 171 9.26 -5.19 27.22
C GLY A 171 10.16 -4.44 26.25
N GLN A 172 11.24 -3.83 26.77
CA GLN A 172 12.22 -3.18 25.92
C GLN A 172 12.89 -4.20 25.01
N PRO A 173 12.82 -4.02 23.68
CA PRO A 173 13.46 -4.94 22.72
C PRO A 173 14.99 -4.92 22.89
N ALA A 174 15.59 -6.11 22.90
CA ALA A 174 17.03 -6.26 23.01
C ALA A 174 17.75 -5.73 21.74
N GLY A 175 18.88 -5.05 21.94
CA GLY A 175 19.69 -4.54 20.83
C GLY A 175 19.17 -3.26 20.18
N LEU A 176 18.01 -2.74 20.60
CA LEU A 176 17.51 -1.45 20.18
C LEU A 176 17.80 -0.38 21.22
N VAL A 177 18.14 0.81 20.73
CA VAL A 177 18.46 1.94 21.59
C VAL A 177 17.18 2.66 22.00
N PRO A 178 16.93 2.90 23.30
CA PRO A 178 15.71 3.58 23.74
C PRO A 178 15.78 5.09 23.45
N LEU A 179 14.74 5.61 22.84
CA LEU A 179 14.50 7.06 22.72
C LEU A 179 13.70 7.53 23.93
N VAL A 180 14.16 8.61 24.55
CA VAL A 180 13.47 9.27 25.68
C VAL A 180 13.18 10.72 25.35
N SER A 181 12.24 11.34 26.06
CA SER A 181 11.85 12.75 25.85
C SER A 181 11.37 13.05 24.41
N VAL A 182 10.87 12.04 23.73
CA VAL A 182 10.22 12.15 22.41
C VAL A 182 8.70 12.03 22.55
N ALA A 183 7.96 12.29 21.47
CA ALA A 183 6.52 12.09 21.46
C ALA A 183 6.15 10.62 21.72
N LYS A 184 4.94 10.38 22.22
CA LYS A 184 4.45 9.01 22.39
C LYS A 184 4.17 8.37 21.04
N PRO A 185 4.52 7.08 20.87
CA PRO A 185 4.25 6.37 19.63
C PRO A 185 2.74 6.15 19.46
N GLY A 186 2.30 6.16 18.20
CA GLY A 186 0.99 5.67 17.80
C GLY A 186 1.00 4.16 17.54
N PRO A 187 -0.09 3.59 17.04
CA PRO A 187 -0.15 2.17 16.69
C PRO A 187 0.83 1.80 15.56
N PRO A 188 1.15 0.50 15.40
CA PRO A 188 2.00 0.02 14.30
C PRO A 188 1.54 0.54 12.93
N GLY A 189 2.51 0.95 12.10
CA GLY A 189 2.27 1.58 10.81
C GLY A 189 2.21 3.10 10.82
N THR A 190 2.13 3.76 11.99
CA THR A 190 2.17 5.23 12.12
C THR A 190 3.60 5.76 12.21
N ALA A 191 3.79 7.06 11.98
CA ALA A 191 5.08 7.71 12.09
C ALA A 191 5.19 8.52 13.40
N LEU A 192 6.32 8.37 14.10
CA LEU A 192 6.65 9.15 15.29
C LEU A 192 7.18 10.53 14.88
N ALA A 193 6.49 11.59 15.31
CA ALA A 193 6.90 12.94 15.01
C ALA A 193 8.06 13.42 15.90
N GLY A 194 8.94 14.27 15.36
CA GLY A 194 9.98 14.97 16.11
C GLY A 194 11.21 14.13 16.54
N ALA A 195 11.24 12.84 16.23
CA ALA A 195 12.35 11.95 16.63
C ALA A 195 13.46 11.81 15.58
N ARG A 196 13.38 12.50 14.44
CA ARG A 196 14.27 12.30 13.28
C ARG A 196 15.75 12.38 13.62
N ALA A 197 16.17 13.39 14.39
CA ALA A 197 17.58 13.55 14.77
C ALA A 197 18.08 12.36 15.62
N CYS A 198 17.25 11.92 16.60
CA CYS A 198 17.57 10.77 17.45
C CYS A 198 17.63 9.47 16.64
N LEU A 199 16.74 9.29 15.66
CA LEU A 199 16.72 8.10 14.79
C LEU A 199 17.93 8.03 13.88
N VAL A 200 18.37 9.18 13.32
CA VAL A 200 19.61 9.24 12.54
C VAL A 200 20.82 8.83 13.38
N VAL A 201 20.90 9.29 14.63
CA VAL A 201 21.96 8.89 15.56
C VAL A 201 21.84 7.41 15.90
N ALA A 202 20.66 6.93 16.29
CA ALA A 202 20.44 5.52 16.68
C ALA A 202 20.79 4.54 15.55
N ALA A 203 20.44 4.90 14.29
CA ALA A 203 20.79 4.10 13.11
C ALA A 203 22.30 4.07 12.83
N ALA A 204 23.02 5.19 13.09
CA ALA A 204 24.45 5.32 12.85
C ALA A 204 25.33 4.80 13.97
N LEU A 205 24.77 4.48 15.16
CA LEU A 205 25.53 3.98 16.30
C LEU A 205 26.25 2.66 15.96
N PRO A 206 27.59 2.58 16.17
CA PRO A 206 28.33 1.33 16.05
C PRO A 206 27.77 0.26 17.01
N VAL A 207 27.81 -1.01 16.59
CA VAL A 207 27.25 -2.12 17.37
C VAL A 207 27.85 -2.19 18.79
N ALA A 208 29.15 -1.97 18.92
CA ALA A 208 29.83 -1.93 20.21
C ALA A 208 29.34 -0.80 21.12
N PHE A 209 28.91 0.32 20.54
CA PHE A 209 28.36 1.47 21.27
C PHE A 209 26.91 1.26 21.70
N LYS A 210 26.11 0.54 20.89
CA LYS A 210 24.69 0.31 21.19
C LYS A 210 24.46 -0.33 22.57
N SER A 211 25.36 -1.23 22.98
CA SER A 211 25.24 -1.89 24.30
C SER A 211 25.55 -0.97 25.48
N MET A 212 26.22 0.15 25.24
CA MET A 212 26.60 1.12 26.27
C MET A 212 25.59 2.27 26.37
N VAL A 213 24.79 2.52 25.30
CA VAL A 213 23.81 3.61 25.29
C VAL A 213 22.53 3.17 25.95
N THR A 214 22.16 3.81 27.04
CA THR A 214 20.93 3.56 27.79
C THR A 214 19.78 4.46 27.38
N ALA A 215 20.05 5.63 26.78
CA ALA A 215 19.03 6.52 26.28
C ALA A 215 19.59 7.46 25.20
N VAL A 216 18.73 7.81 24.27
CA VAL A 216 18.94 8.87 23.27
C VAL A 216 17.81 9.87 23.41
N SER A 217 18.15 11.14 23.57
CA SER A 217 17.18 12.23 23.77
C SER A 217 17.43 13.39 22.83
N PRO A 218 16.37 14.12 22.41
CA PRO A 218 16.53 15.35 21.68
C PRO A 218 17.08 16.46 22.60
N SER A 219 18.01 17.24 22.07
CA SER A 219 18.59 18.41 22.71
C SER A 219 18.08 19.70 22.07
N PRO A 220 18.08 20.86 22.79
CA PRO A 220 17.72 22.15 22.21
C PRO A 220 18.46 22.44 20.92
N GLY A 221 17.82 23.10 19.96
CA GLY A 221 18.41 23.44 18.68
C GLY A 221 18.51 22.30 17.67
N GLY A 222 17.80 21.18 17.91
CA GLY A 222 17.81 20.03 17.00
C GLY A 222 19.00 19.09 17.18
N GLY A 223 19.69 19.24 18.30
CA GLY A 223 20.76 18.33 18.71
C GLY A 223 20.25 17.02 19.32
N VAL A 224 21.18 16.15 19.69
CA VAL A 224 20.95 14.85 20.33
C VAL A 224 21.92 14.67 21.47
N ASP A 225 21.41 14.15 22.58
CA ASP A 225 22.18 13.78 23.75
C ASP A 225 22.08 12.25 23.97
N LEU A 226 23.16 11.64 24.45
CA LEU A 226 23.20 10.22 24.79
C LEU A 226 23.43 10.08 26.30
N ALA A 227 22.82 9.07 26.89
CA ALA A 227 23.17 8.59 28.22
C ALA A 227 23.83 7.22 28.11
N LEU A 228 24.97 7.03 28.80
CA LEU A 228 25.71 5.78 28.82
C LEU A 228 25.43 4.99 30.09
N SER A 229 25.71 3.69 30.04
CA SER A 229 25.43 2.75 31.16
C SER A 229 26.30 3.00 32.39
N ASP A 230 27.44 3.65 32.25
CA ASP A 230 28.34 4.08 33.33
C ASP A 230 27.92 5.40 34.01
N GLY A 231 26.81 5.97 33.55
CA GLY A 231 26.27 7.23 34.08
C GLY A 231 26.91 8.47 33.41
N VAL A 232 27.71 8.32 32.39
CA VAL A 232 28.28 9.42 31.61
C VAL A 232 27.23 9.94 30.60
N GLY A 233 27.07 11.27 30.55
CA GLY A 233 26.28 11.92 29.51
C GLY A 233 27.15 12.30 28.30
N VAL A 234 26.57 12.32 27.12
CA VAL A 234 27.24 12.77 25.90
C VAL A 234 26.38 13.80 25.20
N VAL A 235 26.87 15.00 25.01
CA VAL A 235 26.26 16.05 24.17
C VAL A 235 26.79 15.90 22.75
N LEU A 236 25.98 15.30 21.91
CA LEU A 236 26.37 15.05 20.53
C LEU A 236 26.13 16.26 19.61
N GLY A 237 25.16 17.11 19.98
CA GLY A 237 24.73 18.22 19.16
C GLY A 237 24.03 17.76 17.87
N THR A 238 24.20 18.50 16.77
CA THR A 238 23.58 18.15 15.50
C THR A 238 24.07 16.78 14.97
N PRO A 239 23.21 15.95 14.33
CA PRO A 239 23.56 14.63 13.85
C PRO A 239 24.38 14.67 12.53
N THR A 240 25.46 15.42 12.55
CA THR A 240 26.42 15.57 11.45
C THR A 240 27.77 15.03 11.88
N GLN A 241 28.59 14.59 10.93
CA GLN A 241 29.93 14.03 11.20
C GLN A 241 29.95 12.92 12.28
N LEU A 242 28.89 12.10 12.32
CA LEU A 242 28.70 11.07 13.35
C LEU A 242 29.89 10.10 13.50
N PRO A 243 30.53 9.62 12.40
CA PRO A 243 31.69 8.74 12.54
C PRO A 243 32.82 9.36 13.38
N SER A 244 33.23 10.61 13.07
CA SER A 244 34.27 11.30 13.82
C SER A 244 33.90 11.53 15.29
N LYS A 245 32.65 11.93 15.54
CA LYS A 245 32.12 12.10 16.91
C LYS A 245 32.18 10.81 17.70
N PHE A 246 31.81 9.68 17.11
CA PHE A 246 31.91 8.37 17.78
C PHE A 246 33.34 7.95 18.01
N GLU A 247 34.30 8.26 17.12
CA GLU A 247 35.73 8.02 17.32
C GLU A 247 36.28 8.85 18.48
N ASP A 248 35.89 10.15 18.58
CA ASP A 248 36.30 11.03 19.68
C ASP A 248 35.77 10.50 21.02
N ILE A 249 34.47 10.11 21.09
CA ILE A 249 33.88 9.53 22.30
C ILE A 249 34.59 8.24 22.67
N ALA A 250 34.84 7.34 21.73
CA ALA A 250 35.54 6.07 21.96
C ALA A 250 36.97 6.29 22.51
N SER A 251 37.68 7.27 21.96
CA SER A 251 39.03 7.64 22.40
C SER A 251 39.04 8.18 23.84
N LEU A 252 38.05 9.02 24.21
CA LEU A 252 37.91 9.55 25.55
C LEU A 252 37.56 8.45 26.57
N LEU A 253 36.63 7.56 26.23
CA LEU A 253 36.25 6.45 27.09
C LEU A 253 37.36 5.41 27.28
N ALA A 254 38.26 5.25 26.30
CA ALA A 254 39.42 4.36 26.39
C ALA A 254 40.56 4.99 27.18
N GLY A 255 40.73 6.31 27.13
CA GLY A 255 41.86 7.04 27.70
C GLY A 255 41.67 7.49 29.16
N ALA A 256 40.46 7.57 29.67
CA ALA A 256 40.17 8.08 31.00
C ALA A 256 39.01 7.31 31.69
N SER A 257 39.17 7.02 32.98
CA SER A 257 38.04 6.57 33.79
C SER A 257 37.19 7.81 34.18
N LEU A 258 36.05 7.99 33.52
CA LEU A 258 35.16 9.10 33.78
C LEU A 258 34.25 8.77 34.95
N ALA A 259 34.06 9.72 35.86
CA ALA A 259 33.14 9.58 36.96
C ALA A 259 31.68 9.62 36.48
N PRO A 260 30.75 8.85 37.10
CA PRO A 260 29.34 8.98 36.81
C PRO A 260 28.85 10.43 36.99
N GLY A 261 28.08 10.93 36.04
CA GLY A 261 27.62 12.30 35.98
C GLY A 261 28.57 13.26 35.22
N SER A 262 29.73 12.77 34.70
CA SER A 262 30.54 13.51 33.76
C SER A 262 29.82 13.67 32.44
N VAL A 263 30.13 14.75 31.71
CA VAL A 263 29.54 15.04 30.41
C VAL A 263 30.64 15.21 29.38
N ILE A 264 30.58 14.44 28.31
CA ILE A 264 31.42 14.56 27.13
C ILE A 264 30.70 15.44 26.12
N ASP A 265 31.30 16.54 25.71
CA ASP A 265 30.78 17.39 24.63
C ASP A 265 31.60 17.16 23.36
N VAL A 266 30.94 16.64 22.33
CA VAL A 266 31.49 16.43 20.99
C VAL A 266 30.72 17.20 19.93
N THR A 267 30.13 18.31 20.31
CA THR A 267 29.38 19.18 19.39
C THR A 267 30.25 19.64 18.21
N VAL A 268 31.53 19.93 18.48
CA VAL A 268 32.49 20.40 17.49
C VAL A 268 33.71 19.48 17.43
N PRO A 269 33.76 18.50 16.49
CA PRO A 269 34.99 17.71 16.26
C PRO A 269 36.06 18.60 15.60
N PRO A 270 37.36 18.42 15.86
CA PRO A 270 38.04 17.41 16.69
C PRO A 270 38.39 17.94 18.10
N SER A 271 37.58 18.79 18.71
CA SER A 271 37.89 19.37 20.02
C SER A 271 36.87 18.92 21.08
N PRO A 272 36.87 17.63 21.47
CA PRO A 272 35.95 17.16 22.50
C PRO A 272 36.31 17.77 23.87
N GLU A 273 35.31 18.16 24.65
CA GLU A 273 35.47 18.67 26.01
C GLU A 273 34.86 17.68 27.00
N VAL A 274 35.48 17.54 28.18
CA VAL A 274 34.94 16.74 29.27
C VAL A 274 34.63 17.66 30.46
N ALA A 275 33.38 17.79 30.80
CA ALA A 275 32.96 18.50 31.99
C ALA A 275 32.79 17.53 33.18
N PRO A 276 33.33 17.84 34.36
CA PRO A 276 33.13 17.04 35.57
C PRO A 276 31.65 17.06 35.98
N PRO A 277 31.21 16.08 36.82
CA PRO A 277 29.87 16.06 37.30
C PRO A 277 29.53 17.37 38.05
N LYS A 278 28.37 17.95 37.77
CA LYS A 278 27.89 19.12 38.54
C LYS A 278 27.81 18.76 40.03
N PRO A 279 28.46 19.52 40.94
CA PRO A 279 28.31 19.29 42.36
C PRO A 279 26.81 19.34 42.67
N GLY A 280 26.28 18.22 43.19
CA GLY A 280 24.87 18.15 43.61
C GLY A 280 24.57 19.30 44.54
N THR A 281 23.46 20.02 44.33
CA THR A 281 22.83 20.85 45.34
C THR A 281 22.44 19.93 46.46
N GLY A 282 23.36 19.78 47.43
CA GLY A 282 23.13 19.03 48.64
C GLY A 282 21.84 19.58 49.29
N SER A 283 20.85 18.71 49.42
CA SER A 283 19.74 18.98 50.32
C SER A 283 20.32 19.17 51.69
N SER A 284 20.51 20.44 52.12
CA SER A 284 20.71 20.79 53.49
C SER A 284 19.43 20.37 54.27
N SER A 285 19.43 19.17 54.80
CA SER A 285 18.54 18.83 55.90
C SER A 285 19.04 19.57 57.11
N SER A 286 18.51 20.79 57.34
CA SER A 286 18.59 21.44 58.65
C SER A 286 17.66 20.69 59.58
N GLY A 287 18.26 20.22 60.69
CA GLY A 287 17.61 19.55 61.82
C GLY A 287 16.60 20.40 62.54
#